data_7dbf875363dbe7e2963654fc2c8f0a19
#
_entry.id   7dbf875363dbe7e2963654fc2c8f0a19
#
_cell.length_a   1.000
_cell.length_b   1.000
_cell.length_c   1.000
_cell.angle_alpha   90.00
_cell.angle_beta   90.00
_cell.angle_gamma   90.00
#
_symmetry.space_group_name_H-M   'P 1'
#
loop_
_entity.id
_entity.type
_entity.pdbx_description
1 polymer ?
#
loop_
_entity_poly.entity_id
_entity_poly.type
_entity_poly.pdbx_seq_one_letter_code
_entity_poly.pdbx_strand_id
1 'polypeptide(L)'
;MIPNHIKIGNAGKILSQYISKNNFSKIGFLADNNSTKYCLNRILENHDFNYHTITIEEGEENKNLSSCEKVWKELIDLKFDRNSLLINIGGGVICDLGGFVASTYMRGIDFINIPTTLLSQVDASVGGKLGVDFQNLKNIIGVFREPNCVIVDTIFLESLSK
;
A
#
# COMPACT_ATOMS: atom_id res chain seq x y z
N MET A 1 -8.12 19.79 11.18
CA MET A 1 -8.41 18.54 11.96
C MET A 1 -7.93 17.38 11.09
N ILE A 2 -7.12 16.46 11.64
CA ILE A 2 -6.64 15.28 10.88
C ILE A 2 -7.81 14.30 10.73
N PRO A 3 -8.10 13.78 9.51
CA PRO A 3 -9.15 12.80 9.30
C PRO A 3 -8.95 11.53 10.16
N ASN A 4 -10.03 10.93 10.62
CA ASN A 4 -9.98 9.80 11.58
C ASN A 4 -9.27 8.55 11.03
N HIS A 5 -9.21 8.39 9.71
CA HIS A 5 -8.52 7.27 9.06
C HIS A 5 -7.00 7.48 8.95
N ILE A 6 -6.47 8.66 9.26
CA ILE A 6 -5.04 8.94 9.28
C ILE A 6 -4.52 8.74 10.71
N LYS A 7 -3.49 7.90 10.85
CA LYS A 7 -2.80 7.62 12.11
C LYS A 7 -1.35 8.00 11.98
N ILE A 8 -0.82 8.72 12.95
CA ILE A 8 0.59 9.16 12.98
C ILE A 8 1.27 8.48 14.17
N GLY A 9 2.40 7.83 13.91
CA GLY A 9 3.21 7.16 14.93
C GLY A 9 3.86 5.88 14.42
N ASN A 10 4.31 5.02 15.33
CA ASN A 10 4.98 3.78 14.98
C ASN A 10 4.09 2.86 14.13
N ALA A 11 4.50 2.65 12.88
CA ALA A 11 3.70 1.95 11.89
C ALA A 11 3.40 0.50 12.29
N GLY A 12 4.37 -0.23 12.79
CA GLY A 12 4.20 -1.61 13.21
C GLY A 12 3.18 -1.74 14.33
N LYS A 13 3.27 -0.90 15.36
CA LYS A 13 2.34 -0.91 16.50
C LYS A 13 0.91 -0.57 16.06
N ILE A 14 0.74 0.46 15.24
CA ILE A 14 -0.59 0.88 14.76
C ILE A 14 -1.20 -0.21 13.87
N LEU A 15 -0.39 -0.80 12.98
CA LEU A 15 -0.83 -1.88 12.09
C LEU A 15 -1.28 -3.10 12.89
N SER A 16 -0.49 -3.55 13.87
CA SER A 16 -0.88 -4.67 14.75
C SER A 16 -2.21 -4.42 15.44
N GLN A 17 -2.39 -3.24 15.99
CA GLN A 17 -3.66 -2.86 16.63
C GLN A 17 -4.82 -2.84 15.64
N TYR A 18 -4.57 -2.47 14.39
CA TYR A 18 -5.59 -2.48 13.36
C TYR A 18 -5.97 -3.91 12.97
N ILE A 19 -4.97 -4.76 12.72
CA ILE A 19 -5.19 -6.16 12.34
C ILE A 19 -5.90 -6.93 13.46
N SER A 20 -5.50 -6.74 14.72
CA SER A 20 -6.10 -7.45 15.86
C SER A 20 -7.58 -7.11 16.12
N LYS A 21 -8.05 -5.98 15.62
CA LYS A 21 -9.45 -5.54 15.75
C LYS A 21 -10.34 -6.00 14.58
N ASN A 22 -9.75 -6.58 13.55
CA ASN A 22 -10.44 -6.98 12.33
C ASN A 22 -10.10 -8.43 11.99
N ASN A 23 -11.04 -9.14 11.41
CA ASN A 23 -10.86 -10.55 11.02
C ASN A 23 -10.61 -10.63 9.51
N PHE A 24 -9.37 -10.39 9.10
CA PHE A 24 -8.98 -10.57 7.69
C PHE A 24 -8.67 -12.03 7.40
N SER A 25 -9.15 -12.53 6.27
CA SER A 25 -8.87 -13.89 5.79
C SER A 25 -7.41 -14.05 5.37
N LYS A 26 -6.84 -13.01 4.76
CA LYS A 26 -5.44 -12.93 4.34
C LYS A 26 -4.93 -11.50 4.44
N ILE A 27 -3.61 -11.39 4.65
CA ILE A 27 -2.90 -10.12 4.72
C ILE A 27 -1.77 -10.15 3.69
N GLY A 28 -1.74 -9.17 2.81
CA GLY A 28 -0.69 -8.98 1.81
C GLY A 28 -0.02 -7.62 1.96
N PHE A 29 1.29 -7.61 1.84
CA PHE A 29 2.09 -6.40 1.71
C PHE A 29 2.48 -6.21 0.26
N LEU A 30 2.12 -5.08 -0.33
CA LEU A 30 2.61 -4.63 -1.62
C LEU A 30 3.67 -3.56 -1.40
N ALA A 31 4.86 -3.80 -1.93
CA ALA A 31 5.99 -2.88 -1.82
C ALA A 31 6.82 -2.90 -3.11
N ASP A 32 7.66 -1.90 -3.31
CA ASP A 32 8.75 -1.96 -4.26
C ASP A 32 10.03 -2.55 -3.64
N ASN A 33 11.05 -2.78 -4.45
CA ASN A 33 12.32 -3.33 -4.00
C ASN A 33 12.95 -2.51 -2.86
N ASN A 34 12.88 -1.18 -2.94
CA ASN A 34 13.44 -0.29 -1.93
C ASN A 34 12.63 -0.34 -0.62
N SER A 35 11.32 -0.24 -0.71
CA SER A 35 10.43 -0.28 0.45
C SER A 35 10.46 -1.65 1.14
N THR A 36 10.57 -2.74 0.37
CA THR A 36 10.80 -4.08 0.92
C THR A 36 12.09 -4.14 1.72
N LYS A 37 13.17 -3.61 1.16
CA LYS A 37 14.51 -3.66 1.78
C LYS A 37 14.62 -2.80 3.03
N TYR A 38 14.09 -1.57 2.99
CA TYR A 38 14.36 -0.56 4.02
C TYR A 38 13.21 -0.35 5.02
N CYS A 39 11.97 -0.68 4.65
CA CYS A 39 10.80 -0.35 5.44
C CYS A 39 10.06 -1.58 5.98
N LEU A 40 9.88 -2.63 5.17
CA LEU A 40 9.06 -3.78 5.53
C LEU A 40 9.52 -4.46 6.83
N ASN A 41 10.81 -4.72 6.98
CA ASN A 41 11.35 -5.37 8.18
C ASN A 41 11.09 -4.56 9.45
N ARG A 42 11.16 -3.23 9.38
CA ARG A 42 10.86 -2.34 10.53
C ARG A 42 9.39 -2.41 10.95
N ILE A 43 8.48 -2.65 10.01
CA ILE A 43 7.05 -2.78 10.28
C ILE A 43 6.74 -4.15 10.88
N LEU A 44 7.41 -5.20 10.39
CA LEU A 44 7.18 -6.59 10.77
C LEU A 44 7.97 -7.03 12.00
N GLU A 45 8.81 -6.18 12.55
CA GLU A 45 9.57 -6.50 13.76
C GLU A 45 8.62 -6.80 14.93
N ASN A 46 8.70 -8.03 15.46
CA ASN A 46 7.87 -8.54 16.56
C ASN A 46 6.37 -8.74 16.25
N HIS A 47 5.99 -9.01 15.01
CA HIS A 47 4.61 -9.33 14.65
C HIS A 47 4.39 -10.83 14.47
N ASP A 48 3.24 -11.31 14.98
CA ASP A 48 2.86 -12.72 15.00
C ASP A 48 1.54 -12.93 14.20
N PHE A 49 1.52 -12.50 12.94
CA PHE A 49 0.43 -12.80 12.02
C PHE A 49 0.97 -13.32 10.68
N ASN A 50 0.22 -14.21 10.04
CA ASN A 50 0.55 -14.72 8.72
C ASN A 50 0.33 -13.66 7.65
N TYR A 51 1.31 -13.46 6.79
CA TYR A 51 1.25 -12.51 5.69
C TYR A 51 1.93 -13.03 4.42
N HIS A 52 1.62 -12.39 3.32
CA HIS A 52 2.28 -12.58 2.03
C HIS A 52 2.93 -11.26 1.60
N THR A 53 4.04 -11.32 0.89
CA THR A 53 4.69 -10.13 0.31
C THR A 53 4.65 -10.22 -1.19
N ILE A 54 4.17 -9.16 -1.83
CA ILE A 54 4.15 -8.95 -3.27
C ILE A 54 5.09 -7.79 -3.56
N THR A 55 6.07 -8.00 -4.41
CA THR A 55 7.07 -6.97 -4.73
C THR A 55 7.02 -6.63 -6.22
N ILE A 56 7.00 -5.33 -6.52
CA ILE A 56 7.15 -4.80 -7.87
C ILE A 56 8.47 -4.03 -7.98
N GLU A 57 8.91 -3.77 -9.20
CA GLU A 57 10.07 -2.94 -9.43
C GLU A 57 9.78 -1.48 -9.05
N GLU A 58 10.78 -0.79 -8.50
CA GLU A 58 10.70 0.64 -8.20
C GLU A 58 10.69 1.48 -9.48
N GLY A 59 10.21 2.71 -9.36
CA GLY A 59 10.20 3.71 -10.43
C GLY A 59 8.82 4.03 -10.97
N GLU A 60 8.66 5.27 -11.43
CA GLU A 60 7.41 5.78 -11.98
C GLU A 60 7.00 5.02 -13.26
N GLU A 61 7.95 4.52 -14.04
CA GLU A 61 7.73 3.72 -15.24
C GLU A 61 6.97 2.41 -14.95
N ASN A 62 7.01 1.95 -13.70
CA ASN A 62 6.30 0.75 -13.25
C ASN A 62 4.88 1.06 -12.74
N LYS A 63 4.46 2.32 -12.74
CA LYS A 63 3.10 2.74 -12.40
C LYS A 63 2.15 2.57 -13.58
N ASN A 64 1.89 1.35 -14.00
CA ASN A 64 1.14 1.03 -15.20
C ASN A 64 0.24 -0.22 -15.04
N LEU A 65 -0.63 -0.47 -16.04
CA LEU A 65 -1.55 -1.62 -16.01
C LEU A 65 -0.85 -2.97 -16.00
N SER A 66 0.33 -3.10 -16.62
CA SER A 66 1.09 -4.35 -16.61
C SER A 66 1.55 -4.73 -15.20
N SER A 67 1.95 -3.75 -14.40
CA SER A 67 2.26 -3.96 -12.98
C SER A 67 1.02 -4.33 -12.17
N CYS A 68 -0.13 -3.71 -12.46
CA CYS A 68 -1.39 -4.10 -11.84
C CYS A 68 -1.77 -5.55 -12.15
N GLU A 69 -1.61 -5.97 -13.41
CA GLU A 69 -1.89 -7.34 -13.85
C GLU A 69 -1.03 -8.35 -13.10
N LYS A 70 0.26 -8.07 -12.91
CA LYS A 70 1.17 -8.91 -12.11
C LYS A 70 0.66 -9.04 -10.67
N VAL A 71 0.27 -7.94 -10.03
CA VAL A 71 -0.23 -7.96 -8.64
C VAL A 71 -1.56 -8.70 -8.55
N TRP A 72 -2.51 -8.48 -9.46
CA TRP A 72 -3.78 -9.22 -9.49
C TRP A 72 -3.56 -10.72 -9.64
N LYS A 73 -2.63 -11.12 -10.50
CA LYS A 73 -2.27 -12.54 -10.68
C LYS A 73 -1.73 -13.14 -9.38
N GLU A 74 -0.82 -12.46 -8.70
CA GLU A 74 -0.29 -12.94 -7.41
C GLU A 74 -1.40 -13.02 -6.35
N LEU A 75 -2.30 -12.04 -6.27
CA LEU A 75 -3.45 -12.09 -5.37
C LEU A 75 -4.36 -13.31 -5.63
N ILE A 76 -4.57 -13.67 -6.92
CA ILE A 76 -5.33 -14.86 -7.31
C ILE A 76 -4.58 -16.13 -6.90
N ASP A 77 -3.30 -16.24 -7.22
CA ASP A 77 -2.47 -17.42 -6.92
C ASP A 77 -2.37 -17.66 -5.40
N LEU A 78 -2.30 -16.59 -4.63
CA LEU A 78 -2.32 -16.59 -3.17
C LEU A 78 -3.73 -16.78 -2.57
N LYS A 79 -4.79 -16.86 -3.41
CA LYS A 79 -6.19 -17.04 -3.02
C LYS A 79 -6.71 -15.96 -2.08
N PHE A 80 -6.40 -14.71 -2.38
CA PHE A 80 -7.01 -13.56 -1.72
C PHE A 80 -8.50 -13.51 -2.04
N ASP A 81 -9.30 -13.22 -1.04
CA ASP A 81 -10.76 -13.08 -1.15
C ASP A 81 -11.23 -11.67 -0.75
N ARG A 82 -12.54 -11.44 -0.70
CA ARG A 82 -13.11 -10.13 -0.38
C ARG A 82 -12.87 -9.66 1.06
N ASN A 83 -12.51 -10.56 1.97
CA ASN A 83 -12.19 -10.25 3.36
C ASN A 83 -10.68 -10.10 3.58
N SER A 84 -9.90 -10.10 2.52
CA SER A 84 -8.44 -9.93 2.58
C SER A 84 -8.09 -8.45 2.68
N LEU A 85 -6.91 -8.17 3.26
CA LEU A 85 -6.33 -6.84 3.40
C LEU A 85 -5.08 -6.73 2.54
N LEU A 86 -4.99 -5.67 1.72
CA LEU A 86 -3.76 -5.27 1.04
C LEU A 86 -3.14 -4.06 1.73
N ILE A 87 -1.87 -4.15 2.11
CA ILE A 87 -1.11 -3.10 2.78
C ILE A 87 -0.04 -2.60 1.82
N ASN A 88 -0.18 -1.35 1.38
CA ASN A 88 0.73 -0.71 0.43
C ASN A 88 1.82 0.01 1.22
N ILE A 89 3.09 -0.39 1.05
CA ILE A 89 4.24 0.22 1.70
C ILE A 89 5.14 0.82 0.65
N GLY A 90 5.22 2.15 0.59
CA GLY A 90 6.07 2.80 -0.41
C GLY A 90 5.79 4.27 -0.63
N GLY A 91 6.37 4.78 -1.69
CA GLY A 91 6.10 6.12 -2.19
C GLY A 91 4.75 6.25 -2.89
N GLY A 92 4.53 7.36 -3.58
CA GLY A 92 3.29 7.64 -4.32
C GLY A 92 2.93 6.56 -5.34
N VAL A 93 3.92 5.99 -6.04
CA VAL A 93 3.71 4.91 -7.01
C VAL A 93 3.00 3.71 -6.36
N ILE A 94 3.51 3.25 -5.23
CA ILE A 94 2.95 2.09 -4.51
C ILE A 94 1.57 2.42 -3.92
N CYS A 95 1.40 3.60 -3.35
CA CYS A 95 0.10 4.01 -2.78
C CYS A 95 -0.98 4.09 -3.86
N ASP A 96 -0.68 4.72 -5.01
CA ASP A 96 -1.61 4.90 -6.12
C ASP A 96 -1.94 3.57 -6.80
N LEU A 97 -0.92 2.81 -7.20
CA LEU A 97 -1.06 1.53 -7.89
C LEU A 97 -1.71 0.48 -6.98
N GLY A 98 -1.24 0.35 -5.74
CA GLY A 98 -1.76 -0.63 -4.80
C GLY A 98 -3.21 -0.34 -4.39
N GLY A 99 -3.54 0.93 -4.20
CA GLY A 99 -4.91 1.36 -3.96
C GLY A 99 -5.84 1.08 -5.16
N PHE A 100 -5.35 1.33 -6.40
CA PHE A 100 -6.07 0.99 -7.62
C PHE A 100 -6.29 -0.52 -7.76
N VAL A 101 -5.24 -1.32 -7.55
CA VAL A 101 -5.33 -2.79 -7.53
C VAL A 101 -6.36 -3.27 -6.51
N ALA A 102 -6.28 -2.82 -5.26
CA ALA A 102 -7.22 -3.21 -4.21
C ALA A 102 -8.66 -2.79 -4.53
N SER A 103 -8.83 -1.63 -5.15
CA SER A 103 -10.14 -1.09 -5.50
C SER A 103 -10.84 -1.84 -6.64
N THR A 104 -10.06 -2.48 -7.52
CA THR A 104 -10.55 -3.18 -8.71
C THR A 104 -10.57 -4.70 -8.54
N TYR A 105 -9.68 -5.27 -7.71
CA TYR A 105 -9.66 -6.69 -7.40
C TYR A 105 -10.96 -7.12 -6.72
N MET A 106 -11.64 -8.12 -7.28
CA MET A 106 -12.94 -8.65 -6.80
C MET A 106 -14.02 -7.56 -6.55
N ARG A 107 -13.97 -6.45 -7.26
CA ARG A 107 -14.81 -5.22 -7.09
C ARG A 107 -14.50 -4.45 -5.79
N GLY A 108 -13.33 -4.66 -5.23
CA GLY A 108 -12.79 -3.95 -4.06
C GLY A 108 -12.55 -4.87 -2.87
N ILE A 109 -11.31 -4.86 -2.38
CA ILE A 109 -10.91 -5.40 -1.08
C ILE A 109 -10.41 -4.24 -0.21
N ASP A 110 -10.31 -4.47 1.09
CA ASP A 110 -9.76 -3.48 2.01
C ASP A 110 -8.28 -3.22 1.77
N PHE A 111 -7.86 -1.96 1.92
CA PHE A 111 -6.45 -1.61 1.83
C PHE A 111 -6.04 -0.49 2.80
N ILE A 112 -4.76 -0.51 3.14
CA ILE A 112 -4.08 0.48 3.99
C ILE A 112 -2.88 1.02 3.23
N ASN A 113 -2.60 2.32 3.38
CA ASN A 113 -1.36 2.93 2.91
C ASN A 113 -0.41 3.19 4.09
N ILE A 114 0.85 2.80 3.92
CA ILE A 114 1.98 3.15 4.79
C ILE A 114 2.99 3.91 3.92
N PRO A 115 2.80 5.24 3.77
CA PRO A 115 3.65 6.05 2.90
C PRO A 115 5.06 6.19 3.48
N THR A 116 6.08 6.02 2.63
CA THR A 116 7.48 6.01 3.06
C THR A 116 8.30 7.20 2.56
N THR A 117 7.78 8.01 1.64
CA THR A 117 8.41 9.25 1.17
C THR A 117 7.68 10.47 1.69
N LEU A 118 8.37 11.61 1.78
CA LEU A 118 7.76 12.85 2.26
C LEU A 118 6.52 13.22 1.43
N LEU A 119 6.62 13.19 0.10
CA LEU A 119 5.51 13.52 -0.78
C LEU A 119 4.31 12.57 -0.56
N SER A 120 4.55 11.28 -0.40
CA SER A 120 3.47 10.34 -0.15
C SER A 120 2.85 10.52 1.25
N GLN A 121 3.61 10.93 2.25
CA GLN A 121 3.09 11.18 3.60
C GLN A 121 2.18 12.42 3.67
N VAL A 122 2.45 13.45 2.87
CA VAL A 122 1.71 14.72 2.94
C VAL A 122 0.64 14.88 1.86
N ASP A 123 0.69 14.12 0.78
CA ASP A 123 -0.20 14.28 -0.38
C ASP A 123 -0.68 12.94 -0.97
N ALA A 124 0.20 12.14 -1.57
CA ALA A 124 -0.21 11.04 -2.44
C ALA A 124 -0.99 9.91 -1.75
N SER A 125 -0.81 9.68 -0.46
CA SER A 125 -1.57 8.66 0.29
C SER A 125 -2.92 9.15 0.81
N VAL A 126 -3.23 10.44 0.63
CA VAL A 126 -4.41 11.12 1.19
C VAL A 126 -5.32 11.61 0.05
N GLY A 127 -6.62 11.52 0.24
CA GLY A 127 -7.60 12.03 -0.73
C GLY A 127 -8.07 11.02 -1.78
N GLY A 128 -7.63 9.75 -1.66
CA GLY A 128 -8.20 8.63 -2.40
C GLY A 128 -8.06 8.70 -3.92
N LYS A 129 -7.13 9.49 -4.44
CA LYS A 129 -6.82 9.56 -5.88
C LYS A 129 -5.92 8.38 -6.24
N LEU A 130 -6.50 7.34 -6.78
CA LEU A 130 -5.79 6.11 -7.11
C LEU A 130 -5.73 5.95 -8.61
N GLY A 131 -4.57 5.61 -9.16
CA GLY A 131 -4.47 5.48 -10.60
C GLY A 131 -3.10 5.10 -11.10
N VAL A 132 -3.09 4.82 -12.39
CA VAL A 132 -1.90 4.39 -13.12
C VAL A 132 -1.79 5.11 -14.46
N ASP A 133 -0.59 5.09 -14.99
CA ASP A 133 -0.27 5.69 -16.27
C ASP A 133 -0.67 4.75 -17.43
N PHE A 134 -1.09 5.34 -18.52
CA PHE A 134 -1.45 4.61 -19.73
C PHE A 134 -1.12 5.42 -20.98
N GLN A 135 -0.47 4.79 -21.96
CA GLN A 135 -0.07 5.42 -23.23
C GLN A 135 0.66 6.77 -23.07
N ASN A 136 1.63 6.81 -22.17
CA ASN A 136 2.42 8.01 -21.82
C ASN A 136 1.63 9.16 -21.17
N LEU A 137 0.39 8.92 -20.78
CA LEU A 137 -0.42 9.87 -20.02
C LEU A 137 -0.44 9.45 -18.54
N LYS A 138 -0.05 10.39 -17.66
CA LYS A 138 0.02 10.15 -16.21
C LYS A 138 -1.36 10.10 -15.59
N ASN A 139 -1.57 9.11 -14.69
CA ASN A 139 -2.77 8.97 -13.85
C ASN A 139 -4.10 8.99 -14.61
N ILE A 140 -4.10 8.57 -15.89
CA ILE A 140 -5.29 8.66 -16.75
C ILE A 140 -6.31 7.55 -16.46
N ILE A 141 -5.87 6.44 -15.91
CA ILE A 141 -6.75 5.33 -15.51
C ILE A 141 -6.73 5.22 -14.00
N GLY A 142 -7.89 5.37 -13.37
CA GLY A 142 -7.95 5.35 -11.92
C GLY A 142 -9.36 5.37 -11.36
N VAL A 143 -9.41 5.40 -10.04
CA VAL A 143 -10.64 5.47 -9.24
C VAL A 143 -10.46 6.42 -8.07
N PHE A 144 -11.56 6.93 -7.55
CA PHE A 144 -11.56 7.65 -6.28
C PHE A 144 -12.04 6.71 -5.17
N ARG A 145 -11.12 6.32 -4.29
CA ARG A 145 -11.42 5.51 -3.11
C ARG A 145 -10.41 5.77 -2.01
N GLU A 146 -10.87 6.14 -0.84
CA GLU A 146 -10.00 6.32 0.32
C GLU A 146 -9.54 4.98 0.89
N PRO A 147 -8.29 4.88 1.38
CA PRO A 147 -7.83 3.73 2.14
C PRO A 147 -8.60 3.60 3.46
N ASN A 148 -8.76 2.38 3.95
CA ASN A 148 -9.35 2.13 5.27
C ASN A 148 -8.52 2.79 6.39
N CYS A 149 -7.20 2.91 6.19
CA CYS A 149 -6.31 3.61 7.09
C CYS A 149 -5.07 4.11 6.32
N VAL A 150 -4.55 5.27 6.72
CA VAL A 150 -3.21 5.75 6.34
C VAL A 150 -2.37 5.78 7.61
N ILE A 151 -1.22 5.10 7.61
CA ILE A 151 -0.32 5.07 8.76
C ILE A 151 0.95 5.82 8.39
N VAL A 152 1.12 7.00 8.97
CA VAL A 152 2.27 7.88 8.76
C VAL A 152 3.30 7.65 9.87
N ASP A 153 4.48 7.18 9.49
CA ASP A 153 5.61 7.02 10.39
C ASP A 153 6.84 7.75 9.81
N THR A 154 7.27 8.80 10.48
CA THR A 154 8.38 9.63 10.02
C THR A 154 9.73 8.91 10.03
N ILE A 155 9.85 7.77 10.70
CA ILE A 155 11.07 6.95 10.72
C ILE A 155 11.51 6.52 9.32
N PHE A 156 10.55 6.36 8.38
CA PHE A 156 10.85 5.95 7.01
C PHE A 156 11.60 7.03 6.22
N LEU A 157 11.48 8.30 6.62
CA LEU A 157 12.19 9.41 5.97
C LEU A 157 13.71 9.34 6.18
N GLU A 158 14.18 8.62 7.22
CA GLU A 158 15.60 8.42 7.48
C GLU A 158 16.31 7.60 6.39
N SER A 159 15.58 6.77 5.66
CA SER A 159 16.12 5.92 4.60
C SER A 159 16.19 6.59 3.23
N LEU A 160 15.64 7.81 3.09
CA LEU A 160 15.68 8.55 1.83
C LEU A 160 17.08 9.11 1.57
N SER A 161 17.50 9.08 0.31
CA SER A 161 18.72 9.78 -0.14
C SER A 161 18.57 11.30 0.10
N LYS A 162 19.64 11.92 0.58
CA LYS A 162 19.71 13.39 0.77
C LYS A 162 19.75 14.09 -0.57
#